data_5c19fc80c0c3e8120b362797520a9026
#
_entry.id   5c19fc80c0c3e8120b362797520a9026
#
_cell.length_a   1.000
_cell.length_b   1.000
_cell.length_c   1.000
_cell.angle_alpha   90.00
_cell.angle_beta   90.00
_cell.angle_gamma   90.00
#
_symmetry.space_group_name_H-M   'P 1'
#
loop_
_entity.id
_entity.type
_entity.pdbx_description
1 polymer ?
#
loop_
_entity_poly.entity_id
_entity_poly.type
_entity_poly.pdbx_seq_one_letter_code
_entity_poly.pdbx_strand_id
1 'polypeptide(L)'
;MDCRRVTDRRQWAKVPAPERIAYAHRLIILHPRFREAVALLEHCHKASRQAAEPVCGALLGASGVGKTSVVDHYCRLHPPEETDCATRQPVLKVTLQPDARPKGIAADLLLALGDPAWSSGTVQTLTNRAVRLLRHCGVELIVMDEFHHLFDMDRAKVMTKASQWLKVLVVNTGVPVVVCGMPEAEYVLSAEHTERRFKQRLTLRCFTWRTSPGRKEFCGMLKRLDESLPLADLSGLAEPELAGRFYLACRGVPDYLMTLVRGGVVEAIGRQGKRIELADLARVYERILAQQRALAEQSNPFIGVLDQTALDRVQPADQAASAGIGLSPRAARRKPRPATAADYLGGRK
;
A
#
# COMPACT_ATOMS: atom_id res chain seq x y z
N MET A 1 -1.23 -23.91 -7.17
CA MET A 1 -0.61 -24.25 -8.47
C MET A 1 0.81 -23.70 -8.46
N ASP A 2 1.76 -24.61 -8.42
CA ASP A 2 3.18 -24.33 -8.28
C ASP A 2 3.67 -23.45 -9.42
N CYS A 3 4.28 -22.30 -9.10
CA CYS A 3 4.96 -21.46 -10.10
C CYS A 3 6.19 -22.21 -10.59
N ARG A 4 6.01 -23.13 -11.54
CA ARG A 4 7.13 -23.72 -12.27
C ARG A 4 7.97 -22.56 -12.80
N ARG A 5 9.18 -22.42 -12.30
CA ARG A 5 10.20 -21.57 -12.92
C ARG A 5 10.41 -22.13 -14.33
N VAL A 6 9.83 -21.43 -15.31
CA VAL A 6 10.14 -21.67 -16.71
C VAL A 6 11.62 -21.32 -16.85
N THR A 7 12.48 -22.31 -16.91
CA THR A 7 13.94 -22.14 -16.99
C THR A 7 14.37 -21.63 -18.36
N ASP A 8 13.58 -21.94 -19.40
CA ASP A 8 13.79 -21.42 -20.76
C ASP A 8 12.60 -20.55 -21.18
N ARG A 9 12.84 -19.26 -21.39
CA ARG A 9 11.82 -18.28 -21.83
C ARG A 9 11.09 -18.70 -23.11
N ARG A 10 11.76 -19.42 -24.01
CA ARG A 10 11.15 -19.90 -25.28
C ARG A 10 9.94 -20.80 -25.05
N GLN A 11 9.86 -21.43 -23.89
CA GLN A 11 8.71 -22.27 -23.52
C GLN A 11 7.42 -21.45 -23.37
N TRP A 12 7.50 -20.14 -23.07
CA TRP A 12 6.32 -19.28 -23.01
C TRP A 12 5.56 -19.21 -24.34
N ALA A 13 6.22 -19.41 -25.48
CA ALA A 13 5.53 -19.47 -26.78
C ALA A 13 4.55 -20.64 -26.89
N LYS A 14 4.73 -21.71 -26.07
CA LYS A 14 3.88 -22.89 -26.05
C LYS A 14 2.76 -22.82 -25.01
N VAL A 15 2.80 -21.83 -24.11
CA VAL A 15 1.78 -21.64 -23.06
C VAL A 15 0.60 -20.86 -23.64
N PRO A 16 -0.66 -21.30 -23.37
CA PRO A 16 -1.86 -20.58 -23.83
C PRO A 16 -1.91 -19.12 -23.38
N ALA A 17 -2.42 -18.24 -24.24
CA ALA A 17 -2.49 -16.80 -23.97
C ALA A 17 -3.18 -16.47 -22.63
N PRO A 18 -4.32 -17.06 -22.23
CA PRO A 18 -4.97 -16.77 -20.95
C PRO A 18 -4.09 -17.08 -19.74
N GLU A 19 -3.31 -18.16 -19.78
CA GLU A 19 -2.42 -18.55 -18.69
C GLU A 19 -1.24 -17.57 -18.57
N ARG A 20 -0.67 -17.13 -19.69
CA ARG A 20 0.39 -16.11 -19.75
C ARG A 20 -0.09 -14.77 -19.18
N ILE A 21 -1.29 -14.34 -19.57
CA ILE A 21 -1.92 -13.13 -19.06
C ILE A 21 -2.18 -13.24 -17.55
N ALA A 22 -2.74 -14.35 -17.10
CA ALA A 22 -2.99 -14.60 -15.69
C ALA A 22 -1.69 -14.64 -14.86
N TYR A 23 -0.61 -15.16 -15.43
CA TYR A 23 0.71 -15.13 -14.82
C TYR A 23 1.23 -13.69 -14.67
N ALA A 24 1.17 -12.88 -15.74
CA ALA A 24 1.61 -11.48 -15.71
C ALA A 24 0.83 -10.66 -14.66
N HIS A 25 -0.47 -10.90 -14.50
CA HIS A 25 -1.28 -10.22 -13.48
C HIS A 25 -0.88 -10.59 -12.05
N ARG A 26 -0.42 -11.82 -11.80
CA ARG A 26 0.03 -12.30 -10.47
C ARG A 26 1.48 -11.99 -10.17
N LEU A 27 2.24 -11.48 -11.17
CA LEU A 27 3.66 -11.23 -11.01
C LEU A 27 3.92 -10.16 -9.94
N ILE A 28 4.79 -10.50 -9.00
CA ILE A 28 5.31 -9.61 -7.97
C ILE A 28 6.83 -9.63 -8.05
N ILE A 29 7.44 -8.46 -8.08
CA ILE A 29 8.89 -8.32 -8.07
C ILE A 29 9.38 -7.93 -6.68
N LEU A 30 10.15 -8.81 -6.06
CA LEU A 30 10.77 -8.59 -4.77
C LEU A 30 11.99 -7.65 -4.91
N HIS A 31 11.75 -6.38 -5.19
CA HIS A 31 12.80 -5.36 -5.21
C HIS A 31 13.25 -4.99 -3.78
N PRO A 32 14.40 -4.30 -3.57
CA PRO A 32 14.95 -4.05 -2.24
C PRO A 32 13.95 -3.46 -1.25
N ARG A 33 13.23 -2.41 -1.62
CA ARG A 33 12.23 -1.76 -0.74
C ARG A 33 11.05 -2.68 -0.41
N PHE A 34 10.64 -3.53 -1.36
CA PHE A 34 9.60 -4.52 -1.10
C PHE A 34 10.05 -5.55 -0.04
N ARG A 35 11.30 -6.04 -0.16
CA ARG A 35 11.87 -6.97 0.82
C ARG A 35 12.03 -6.32 2.20
N GLU A 36 12.43 -5.05 2.25
CA GLU A 36 12.52 -4.29 3.49
C GLU A 36 11.15 -4.18 4.18
N ALA A 37 10.07 -3.92 3.40
CA ALA A 37 8.71 -3.90 3.92
C ALA A 37 8.23 -5.27 4.41
N VAL A 38 8.57 -6.36 3.70
CA VAL A 38 8.30 -7.73 4.17
C VAL A 38 9.07 -8.01 5.45
N ALA A 39 10.34 -7.59 5.54
CA ALA A 39 11.17 -7.76 6.75
C ALA A 39 10.60 -7.00 7.96
N LEU A 40 9.97 -5.82 7.76
CA LEU A 40 9.25 -5.12 8.83
C LEU A 40 8.11 -5.97 9.39
N LEU A 41 7.27 -6.54 8.51
CA LEU A 41 6.16 -7.41 8.92
C LEU A 41 6.69 -8.65 9.67
N GLU A 42 7.73 -9.28 9.13
CA GLU A 42 8.37 -10.44 9.72
C GLU A 42 8.97 -10.12 11.09
N HIS A 43 9.63 -8.96 11.22
CA HIS A 43 10.18 -8.49 12.49
C HIS A 43 9.07 -8.33 13.55
N CYS A 44 7.98 -7.59 13.23
CA CYS A 44 6.86 -7.43 14.14
C CYS A 44 6.23 -8.76 14.53
N HIS A 45 6.08 -9.69 13.58
CA HIS A 45 5.49 -11.01 13.80
C HIS A 45 6.36 -11.87 14.72
N LYS A 46 7.67 -12.03 14.40
CA LYS A 46 8.57 -12.93 15.12
C LYS A 46 9.06 -12.36 16.46
N ALA A 47 9.41 -11.05 16.50
CA ALA A 47 9.92 -10.43 17.71
C ALA A 47 8.89 -10.43 18.84
N SER A 48 7.60 -10.30 18.52
CA SER A 48 6.52 -10.31 19.51
C SER A 48 6.39 -11.64 20.26
N ARG A 49 6.80 -12.75 19.65
CA ARG A 49 6.79 -14.07 20.30
C ARG A 49 7.82 -14.20 21.43
N GLN A 50 8.84 -13.34 21.42
CA GLN A 50 9.98 -13.38 22.38
C GLN A 50 10.02 -12.16 23.29
N ALA A 51 9.28 -11.11 22.96
CA ALA A 51 9.26 -9.86 23.71
C ALA A 51 8.21 -9.90 24.84
N ALA A 52 8.50 -9.18 25.92
CA ALA A 52 7.54 -8.99 27.02
C ALA A 52 6.30 -8.19 26.59
N GLU A 53 6.44 -7.34 25.57
CA GLU A 53 5.34 -6.58 24.97
C GLU A 53 5.33 -6.77 23.44
N PRO A 54 4.14 -6.78 22.79
CA PRO A 54 4.04 -6.88 21.34
C PRO A 54 4.77 -5.76 20.61
N VAL A 55 5.55 -6.13 19.59
CA VAL A 55 6.30 -5.20 18.73
C VAL A 55 5.40 -4.78 17.58
N CYS A 56 4.80 -3.60 17.68
CA CYS A 56 3.93 -3.06 16.63
C CYS A 56 4.72 -2.22 15.63
N GLY A 57 4.18 -2.10 14.41
CA GLY A 57 4.83 -1.36 13.33
C GLY A 57 3.88 -0.59 12.43
N ALA A 58 4.47 0.22 11.54
CA ALA A 58 3.74 0.98 10.52
C ALA A 58 4.44 0.91 9.17
N LEU A 59 3.68 0.59 8.14
CA LEU A 59 4.08 0.64 6.74
C LEU A 59 3.33 1.78 6.05
N LEU A 60 4.01 2.91 5.89
CA LEU A 60 3.42 4.14 5.35
C LEU A 60 3.82 4.36 3.89
N GLY A 61 3.10 5.20 3.19
CA GLY A 61 3.45 5.61 1.83
C GLY A 61 2.25 6.07 1.02
N ALA A 62 2.51 6.79 -0.06
CA ALA A 62 1.47 7.27 -0.97
C ALA A 62 0.65 6.13 -1.58
N SER A 63 -0.47 6.47 -2.22
CA SER A 63 -1.24 5.47 -2.98
C SER A 63 -0.40 4.91 -4.13
N GLY A 64 -0.56 3.62 -4.44
CA GLY A 64 0.11 2.95 -5.56
C GLY A 64 1.57 2.55 -5.31
N VAL A 65 2.16 2.81 -4.12
CA VAL A 65 3.56 2.42 -3.83
C VAL A 65 3.73 0.93 -3.52
N GLY A 66 2.63 0.17 -3.41
CA GLY A 66 2.66 -1.28 -3.24
C GLY A 66 2.47 -1.80 -1.81
N LYS A 67 1.99 -0.99 -0.86
CA LYS A 67 1.72 -1.42 0.53
C LYS A 67 0.86 -2.67 0.60
N THR A 68 -0.31 -2.64 -0.02
CA THR A 68 -1.26 -3.77 -0.08
C THR A 68 -0.63 -5.01 -0.71
N SER A 69 0.20 -4.83 -1.76
CA SER A 69 0.92 -5.95 -2.40
C SER A 69 1.92 -6.62 -1.45
N VAL A 70 2.58 -5.84 -0.58
CA VAL A 70 3.47 -6.37 0.47
C VAL A 70 2.66 -7.18 1.48
N VAL A 71 1.54 -6.63 1.96
CA VAL A 71 0.65 -7.30 2.91
C VAL A 71 0.12 -8.60 2.33
N ASP A 72 -0.42 -8.58 1.10
CA ASP A 72 -0.95 -9.75 0.42
C ASP A 72 0.12 -10.81 0.16
N HIS A 73 1.35 -10.38 -0.13
CA HIS A 73 2.48 -11.29 -0.26
C HIS A 73 2.80 -11.96 1.07
N TYR A 74 2.83 -11.18 2.16
CA TYR A 74 3.12 -11.70 3.50
C TYR A 74 2.03 -12.67 3.99
N CYS A 75 0.75 -12.35 3.76
CA CYS A 75 -0.35 -13.25 4.07
C CYS A 75 -0.25 -14.60 3.31
N ARG A 76 0.20 -14.58 2.06
CA ARG A 76 0.42 -15.82 1.28
C ARG A 76 1.58 -16.68 1.79
N LEU A 77 2.55 -16.10 2.49
CA LEU A 77 3.62 -16.84 3.15
C LEU A 77 3.13 -17.51 4.45
N HIS A 78 2.00 -17.04 5.01
CA HIS A 78 1.39 -17.53 6.24
C HIS A 78 -0.11 -17.81 5.99
N PRO A 79 -0.44 -18.82 5.16
CA PRO A 79 -1.83 -19.12 4.82
C PRO A 79 -2.58 -19.62 6.06
N PRO A 80 -3.91 -19.49 6.09
CA PRO A 80 -4.74 -20.16 7.08
C PRO A 80 -4.55 -21.68 7.02
N GLU A 81 -4.56 -22.32 8.18
CA GLU A 81 -4.43 -23.78 8.35
C GLU A 81 -5.73 -24.32 8.95
N GLU A 82 -6.37 -25.26 8.27
CA GLU A 82 -7.51 -25.98 8.84
C GLU A 82 -7.03 -27.02 9.83
N THR A 83 -7.56 -26.99 11.05
CA THR A 83 -7.34 -27.98 12.08
C THR A 83 -8.67 -28.63 12.45
N ASP A 84 -8.62 -29.76 13.13
CA ASP A 84 -9.84 -30.52 13.53
C ASP A 84 -10.83 -29.71 14.37
N CYS A 85 -10.38 -28.64 15.02
CA CYS A 85 -11.20 -27.86 15.96
C CYS A 85 -11.47 -26.41 15.50
N ALA A 86 -10.64 -25.84 14.61
CA ALA A 86 -10.76 -24.45 14.16
C ALA A 86 -9.84 -24.16 12.97
N THR A 87 -10.13 -23.09 12.24
CA THR A 87 -9.19 -22.53 11.27
C THR A 87 -8.18 -21.64 11.99
N ARG A 88 -6.91 -22.06 12.03
CA ARG A 88 -5.81 -21.24 12.51
C ARG A 88 -5.43 -20.22 11.45
N GLN A 89 -5.34 -18.95 11.81
CA GLN A 89 -5.01 -17.85 10.92
C GLN A 89 -3.85 -17.01 11.48
N PRO A 90 -2.58 -17.40 11.24
CA PRO A 90 -1.43 -16.75 11.86
C PRO A 90 -1.34 -15.25 11.56
N VAL A 91 -1.67 -14.84 10.33
CA VAL A 91 -1.66 -13.45 9.90
C VAL A 91 -3.07 -13.03 9.46
N LEU A 92 -3.66 -12.11 10.19
CA LEU A 92 -4.98 -11.54 9.89
C LEU A 92 -4.83 -10.20 9.19
N LYS A 93 -5.26 -10.12 7.92
CA LYS A 93 -5.42 -8.84 7.20
C LYS A 93 -6.80 -8.27 7.46
N VAL A 94 -6.85 -7.01 7.88
CA VAL A 94 -8.08 -6.24 8.09
C VAL A 94 -8.02 -5.00 7.21
N THR A 95 -8.95 -4.83 6.28
CA THR A 95 -9.08 -3.62 5.47
C THR A 95 -10.11 -2.71 6.12
N LEU A 96 -9.69 -1.53 6.57
CA LEU A 96 -10.56 -0.57 7.23
C LEU A 96 -11.47 0.11 6.21
N GLN A 97 -12.76 0.22 6.56
CA GLN A 97 -13.74 0.93 5.77
C GLN A 97 -13.62 2.45 5.96
N PRO A 98 -14.06 3.27 5.00
CA PRO A 98 -14.16 4.72 5.15
C PRO A 98 -14.95 5.10 6.41
N ASP A 99 -14.58 6.20 7.07
CA ASP A 99 -15.19 6.68 8.34
C ASP A 99 -15.07 5.69 9.52
N ALA A 100 -14.07 4.83 9.54
CA ALA A 100 -13.86 3.85 10.58
C ALA A 100 -13.68 4.53 11.96
N ARG A 101 -14.66 4.34 12.83
CA ARG A 101 -14.61 4.68 14.25
C ARG A 101 -14.26 3.43 15.06
N PRO A 102 -13.94 3.50 16.35
CA PRO A 102 -13.63 2.30 17.15
C PRO A 102 -14.63 1.15 17.00
N LYS A 103 -15.93 1.45 16.82
CA LYS A 103 -16.95 0.43 16.55
C LYS A 103 -16.76 -0.20 15.16
N GLY A 104 -16.49 0.63 14.14
CA GLY A 104 -16.23 0.15 12.77
C GLY A 104 -14.97 -0.70 12.70
N ILE A 105 -13.88 -0.25 13.34
CA ILE A 105 -12.62 -1.03 13.36
C ILE A 105 -12.83 -2.40 14.01
N ALA A 106 -13.58 -2.46 15.15
CA ALA A 106 -13.90 -3.71 15.80
C ALA A 106 -14.81 -4.60 14.92
N ALA A 107 -15.72 -4.00 14.17
CA ALA A 107 -16.58 -4.69 13.22
C ALA A 107 -15.78 -5.24 12.02
N ASP A 108 -14.89 -4.44 11.41
CA ASP A 108 -14.02 -4.87 10.32
C ASP A 108 -13.09 -6.03 10.74
N LEU A 109 -12.59 -5.98 11.98
CA LEU A 109 -11.80 -7.05 12.56
C LEU A 109 -12.60 -8.35 12.69
N LEU A 110 -13.83 -8.28 13.18
CA LEU A 110 -14.74 -9.42 13.30
C LEU A 110 -15.15 -9.98 11.93
N LEU A 111 -15.39 -9.10 10.96
CA LEU A 111 -15.66 -9.50 9.58
C LEU A 111 -14.49 -10.29 8.98
N ALA A 112 -13.27 -9.80 9.19
CA ALA A 112 -12.06 -10.48 8.73
C ALA A 112 -11.83 -11.85 9.41
N LEU A 113 -12.34 -12.02 10.64
CA LEU A 113 -12.34 -13.29 11.37
C LEU A 113 -13.50 -14.22 10.99
N GLY A 114 -14.38 -13.80 10.08
CA GLY A 114 -15.52 -14.61 9.63
C GLY A 114 -16.69 -14.66 10.62
N ASP A 115 -16.80 -13.70 11.57
CA ASP A 115 -17.90 -13.65 12.52
C ASP A 115 -19.22 -13.25 11.82
N PRO A 116 -20.26 -14.11 11.79
CA PRO A 116 -21.53 -13.79 11.14
C PRO A 116 -22.28 -12.60 11.77
N ALA A 117 -22.00 -12.30 13.04
CA ALA A 117 -22.60 -11.18 13.77
C ALA A 117 -21.65 -9.97 13.91
N TRP A 118 -20.70 -9.80 12.97
CA TRP A 118 -19.61 -8.82 13.00
C TRP A 118 -20.04 -7.37 13.32
N SER A 119 -21.23 -6.92 12.92
CA SER A 119 -21.71 -5.54 13.11
C SER A 119 -22.61 -5.35 14.34
N SER A 120 -23.03 -6.44 15.00
CA SER A 120 -24.04 -6.43 16.06
C SER A 120 -23.45 -6.23 17.44
N GLY A 121 -23.85 -5.16 18.13
CA GLY A 121 -23.49 -4.88 19.52
C GLY A 121 -22.84 -3.52 19.76
N THR A 122 -22.43 -3.30 21.01
CA THR A 122 -21.67 -2.12 21.43
C THR A 122 -20.20 -2.26 21.09
N VAL A 123 -19.41 -1.17 21.10
CA VAL A 123 -17.95 -1.21 20.95
C VAL A 123 -17.32 -2.23 21.88
N GLN A 124 -17.75 -2.24 23.16
CA GLN A 124 -17.20 -3.15 24.16
C GLN A 124 -17.50 -4.61 23.83
N THR A 125 -18.74 -4.91 23.42
CA THR A 125 -19.15 -6.28 23.04
C THR A 125 -18.36 -6.77 21.83
N LEU A 126 -18.23 -5.93 20.77
CA LEU A 126 -17.47 -6.26 19.58
C LEU A 126 -16.00 -6.48 19.90
N THR A 127 -15.39 -5.59 20.71
CA THR A 127 -13.97 -5.72 21.09
C THR A 127 -13.72 -7.00 21.91
N ASN A 128 -14.56 -7.31 22.90
CA ASN A 128 -14.41 -8.53 23.69
C ASN A 128 -14.56 -9.80 22.85
N ARG A 129 -15.48 -9.78 21.87
CA ARG A 129 -15.68 -10.88 20.94
C ARG A 129 -14.49 -11.05 19.98
N ALA A 130 -13.96 -9.93 19.45
CA ALA A 130 -12.75 -9.92 18.64
C ALA A 130 -11.55 -10.50 19.40
N VAL A 131 -11.32 -10.09 20.66
CA VAL A 131 -10.24 -10.62 21.50
C VAL A 131 -10.35 -12.13 21.67
N ARG A 132 -11.56 -12.65 21.89
CA ARG A 132 -11.78 -14.12 22.03
C ARG A 132 -11.51 -14.85 20.71
N LEU A 133 -12.01 -14.34 19.57
CA LEU A 133 -11.83 -14.97 18.28
C LEU A 133 -10.37 -14.90 17.80
N LEU A 134 -9.66 -13.79 18.04
CA LEU A 134 -8.23 -13.70 17.73
C LEU A 134 -7.42 -14.79 18.43
N ARG A 135 -7.72 -15.06 19.70
CA ARG A 135 -7.08 -16.14 20.46
C ARG A 135 -7.49 -17.52 19.95
N HIS A 136 -8.77 -17.72 19.65
CA HIS A 136 -9.29 -19.00 19.16
C HIS A 136 -8.71 -19.37 17.79
N CYS A 137 -8.61 -18.38 16.89
CA CYS A 137 -8.01 -18.57 15.55
C CYS A 137 -6.47 -18.55 15.56
N GLY A 138 -5.84 -18.42 16.73
CA GLY A 138 -4.38 -18.42 16.84
C GLY A 138 -3.71 -17.30 16.05
N VAL A 139 -4.31 -16.11 16.02
CA VAL A 139 -3.75 -14.96 15.30
C VAL A 139 -2.49 -14.47 16.00
N GLU A 140 -1.41 -14.34 15.23
CA GLU A 140 -0.07 -13.97 15.70
C GLU A 140 0.36 -12.58 15.23
N LEU A 141 -0.26 -12.08 14.14
CA LEU A 141 -0.06 -10.74 13.60
C LEU A 141 -1.37 -10.20 13.02
N ILE A 142 -1.74 -8.99 13.38
CA ILE A 142 -2.83 -8.24 12.74
C ILE A 142 -2.22 -7.19 11.82
N VAL A 143 -2.61 -7.16 10.54
CA VAL A 143 -2.23 -6.11 9.60
C VAL A 143 -3.48 -5.31 9.24
N MET A 144 -3.52 -4.04 9.64
CA MET A 144 -4.62 -3.11 9.33
C MET A 144 -4.27 -2.29 8.10
N ASP A 145 -4.89 -2.63 6.97
CA ASP A 145 -4.71 -1.89 5.71
C ASP A 145 -5.70 -0.73 5.60
N GLU A 146 -5.39 0.25 4.75
CA GLU A 146 -6.15 1.49 4.53
C GLU A 146 -6.38 2.30 5.82
N PHE A 147 -5.39 2.29 6.71
CA PHE A 147 -5.48 2.93 8.02
C PHE A 147 -5.75 4.45 7.96
N HIS A 148 -5.56 5.06 6.80
CA HIS A 148 -5.85 6.48 6.59
C HIS A 148 -7.36 6.81 6.59
N HIS A 149 -8.26 5.86 6.40
CA HIS A 149 -9.71 6.07 6.50
C HIS A 149 -10.20 6.56 7.87
N LEU A 150 -9.32 6.53 8.89
CA LEU A 150 -9.62 7.10 10.20
C LEU A 150 -9.62 8.65 10.22
N PHE A 151 -9.24 9.33 9.11
CA PHE A 151 -8.92 10.75 9.13
C PHE A 151 -9.97 11.69 8.53
N ASP A 152 -11.03 11.18 7.92
CA ASP A 152 -11.95 12.01 7.12
C ASP A 152 -12.88 12.92 7.93
N MET A 153 -13.00 12.75 9.27
CA MET A 153 -13.89 13.54 10.11
C MET A 153 -13.23 13.97 11.43
N ASP A 154 -13.58 15.12 11.95
CA ASP A 154 -13.21 15.75 13.26
C ASP A 154 -11.91 15.21 13.93
N ARG A 155 -10.79 15.52 13.28
CA ARG A 155 -9.49 14.85 13.33
C ARG A 155 -8.98 14.46 14.74
N ALA A 156 -9.01 15.38 15.70
CA ALA A 156 -8.33 15.16 16.99
C ALA A 156 -9.06 14.14 17.91
N LYS A 157 -10.38 14.19 18.00
CA LYS A 157 -11.14 13.31 18.91
C LYS A 157 -11.23 11.85 18.41
N VAL A 158 -11.40 11.67 17.09
CA VAL A 158 -11.47 10.32 16.50
C VAL A 158 -10.11 9.64 16.60
N MET A 159 -9.04 10.38 16.32
CA MET A 159 -7.67 9.92 16.43
C MET A 159 -7.31 9.45 17.84
N THR A 160 -7.66 10.24 18.85
CA THR A 160 -7.42 9.86 20.25
C THR A 160 -8.18 8.58 20.63
N LYS A 161 -9.44 8.44 20.20
CA LYS A 161 -10.23 7.24 20.46
C LYS A 161 -9.70 6.00 19.72
N ALA A 162 -9.27 6.16 18.48
CA ALA A 162 -8.69 5.06 17.69
C ALA A 162 -7.35 4.60 18.29
N SER A 163 -6.47 5.52 18.68
CA SER A 163 -5.20 5.18 19.33
C SER A 163 -5.40 4.49 20.67
N GLN A 164 -6.35 4.95 21.49
CA GLN A 164 -6.73 4.29 22.74
C GLN A 164 -7.28 2.88 22.50
N TRP A 165 -8.15 2.72 21.51
CA TRP A 165 -8.71 1.43 21.15
C TRP A 165 -7.63 0.45 20.68
N LEU A 166 -6.69 0.88 19.82
CA LEU A 166 -5.53 0.07 19.41
C LEU A 166 -4.69 -0.39 20.61
N LYS A 167 -4.42 0.53 21.55
CA LYS A 167 -3.72 0.18 22.79
C LYS A 167 -4.46 -0.92 23.54
N VAL A 168 -5.77 -0.78 23.73
CA VAL A 168 -6.62 -1.78 24.43
C VAL A 168 -6.57 -3.12 23.69
N LEU A 169 -6.69 -3.13 22.36
CA LEU A 169 -6.61 -4.34 21.56
C LEU A 169 -5.27 -5.07 21.77
N VAL A 170 -4.15 -4.36 21.59
CA VAL A 170 -2.80 -4.93 21.72
C VAL A 170 -2.56 -5.47 23.13
N VAL A 171 -2.96 -4.72 24.18
CA VAL A 171 -2.79 -5.14 25.58
C VAL A 171 -3.62 -6.39 25.88
N ASN A 172 -4.89 -6.43 25.46
CA ASN A 172 -5.80 -7.52 25.79
C ASN A 172 -5.52 -8.81 25.00
N THR A 173 -4.96 -8.69 23.81
CA THR A 173 -4.68 -9.86 22.94
C THR A 173 -3.26 -10.37 23.08
N GLY A 174 -2.30 -9.50 23.37
CA GLY A 174 -0.88 -9.80 23.23
C GLY A 174 -0.42 -9.92 21.77
N VAL A 175 -1.29 -9.62 20.79
CA VAL A 175 -1.01 -9.75 19.35
C VAL A 175 -0.46 -8.43 18.82
N PRO A 176 0.68 -8.43 18.10
CA PRO A 176 1.21 -7.23 17.45
C PRO A 176 0.29 -6.75 16.33
N VAL A 177 0.29 -5.43 16.12
CA VAL A 177 -0.44 -4.77 15.04
C VAL A 177 0.55 -4.05 14.14
N VAL A 178 0.43 -4.25 12.84
CA VAL A 178 1.08 -3.42 11.82
C VAL A 178 -0.01 -2.64 11.09
N VAL A 179 0.10 -1.32 11.08
CA VAL A 179 -0.82 -0.45 10.33
C VAL A 179 -0.21 -0.10 8.98
N CYS A 180 -1.02 -0.17 7.93
CA CYS A 180 -0.65 0.21 6.57
C CYS A 180 -1.54 1.36 6.12
N GLY A 181 -0.94 2.47 5.66
CA GLY A 181 -1.73 3.63 5.27
C GLY A 181 -0.92 4.71 4.58
N MET A 182 -1.59 5.82 4.30
CA MET A 182 -0.95 7.02 3.78
C MET A 182 -0.11 7.70 4.87
N PRO A 183 0.82 8.61 4.51
CA PRO A 183 1.71 9.27 5.48
C PRO A 183 0.96 9.98 6.62
N GLU A 184 -0.28 10.41 6.40
CA GLU A 184 -1.14 11.05 7.41
C GLU A 184 -1.43 10.12 8.61
N ALA A 185 -1.32 8.81 8.42
CA ALA A 185 -1.45 7.83 9.52
C ALA A 185 -0.42 8.07 10.65
N GLU A 186 0.70 8.72 10.34
CA GLU A 186 1.71 9.15 11.31
C GLU A 186 1.09 9.95 12.48
N TYR A 187 0.08 10.78 12.23
CA TYR A 187 -0.57 11.57 13.28
C TYR A 187 -1.21 10.72 14.38
N VAL A 188 -1.85 9.59 14.04
CA VAL A 188 -2.41 8.67 15.05
C VAL A 188 -1.31 7.97 15.80
N LEU A 189 -0.25 7.61 15.10
CA LEU A 189 0.85 6.83 15.66
C LEU A 189 1.76 7.66 16.56
N SER A 190 1.79 8.99 16.37
CA SER A 190 2.54 9.94 17.19
C SER A 190 1.79 10.37 18.46
N ALA A 191 0.55 9.88 18.68
CA ALA A 191 -0.15 10.10 19.93
C ALA A 191 0.59 9.39 21.08
N GLU A 192 0.66 10.04 22.25
CA GLU A 192 1.39 9.55 23.43
C GLU A 192 1.09 8.07 23.78
N HIS A 193 -0.15 7.63 23.54
CA HIS A 193 -0.59 6.27 23.85
C HIS A 193 -0.10 5.20 22.87
N THR A 194 0.28 5.58 21.66
CA THR A 194 0.67 4.67 20.55
C THR A 194 2.15 4.79 20.21
N GLU A 195 2.76 5.94 20.37
CA GLU A 195 4.14 6.23 19.97
C GLU A 195 5.16 5.21 20.51
N ARG A 196 5.04 4.86 21.79
CA ARG A 196 5.94 3.89 22.45
C ARG A 196 5.82 2.48 21.89
N ARG A 197 4.68 2.10 21.30
CA ARG A 197 4.41 0.75 20.78
C ARG A 197 4.73 0.64 19.30
N PHE A 198 4.42 1.67 18.51
CA PHE A 198 4.64 1.72 17.06
C PHE A 198 5.99 2.34 16.71
N LYS A 199 7.08 1.77 17.24
CA LYS A 199 8.45 2.25 16.99
C LYS A 199 9.01 1.81 15.64
N GLN A 200 8.55 0.68 15.14
CA GLN A 200 8.98 0.13 13.86
C GLN A 200 8.20 0.80 12.74
N ARG A 201 8.84 1.73 12.02
CA ARG A 201 8.19 2.51 10.97
C ARG A 201 8.99 2.45 9.69
N LEU A 202 8.33 2.15 8.59
CA LEU A 202 8.91 2.17 7.26
C LEU A 202 8.02 2.96 6.32
N THR A 203 8.61 3.88 5.55
CA THR A 203 7.91 4.62 4.51
C THR A 203 8.33 4.10 3.14
N LEU A 204 7.39 3.46 2.43
CA LEU A 204 7.55 3.14 1.02
C LEU A 204 7.39 4.41 0.19
N ARG A 205 8.40 4.70 -0.64
CA ARG A 205 8.41 5.86 -1.53
C ARG A 205 8.36 5.44 -2.99
N CYS A 206 7.90 6.33 -3.85
CA CYS A 206 8.02 6.18 -5.28
C CYS A 206 9.50 6.06 -5.69
N PHE A 207 9.77 5.41 -6.82
CA PHE A 207 11.10 5.42 -7.41
C PHE A 207 11.50 6.85 -7.80
N THR A 208 12.79 7.15 -7.77
CA THR A 208 13.32 8.45 -8.20
C THR A 208 14.29 8.30 -9.35
N TRP A 209 14.22 9.23 -10.30
CA TRP A 209 15.16 9.32 -11.45
C TRP A 209 16.28 10.33 -11.20
N ARG A 210 16.09 11.26 -10.27
CA ARG A 210 16.98 12.41 -10.04
C ARG A 210 18.37 12.03 -9.53
N THR A 211 18.51 10.90 -8.86
CA THR A 211 19.78 10.44 -8.30
C THR A 211 20.28 9.20 -9.00
N SER A 212 21.61 9.08 -9.14
CA SER A 212 22.21 7.87 -9.76
C SER A 212 21.80 6.57 -9.04
N PRO A 213 21.77 6.50 -7.70
CA PRO A 213 21.24 5.31 -7.01
C PRO A 213 19.78 5.03 -7.32
N GLY A 214 18.93 6.08 -7.36
CA GLY A 214 17.51 5.92 -7.69
C GLY A 214 17.28 5.40 -9.10
N ARG A 215 18.01 5.93 -10.10
CA ARG A 215 17.97 5.40 -11.47
C ARG A 215 18.40 3.93 -11.55
N LYS A 216 19.48 3.57 -10.87
CA LYS A 216 19.94 2.17 -10.79
C LYS A 216 18.88 1.25 -10.19
N GLU A 217 18.21 1.71 -9.13
CA GLU A 217 17.13 0.96 -8.49
C GLU A 217 15.94 0.76 -9.43
N PHE A 218 15.49 1.83 -10.11
CA PHE A 218 14.38 1.79 -11.06
C PHE A 218 14.70 0.88 -12.27
N CYS A 219 15.88 1.04 -12.88
CA CYS A 219 16.33 0.16 -13.96
C CYS A 219 16.48 -1.30 -13.49
N GLY A 220 16.95 -1.51 -12.26
CA GLY A 220 17.02 -2.84 -11.67
C GLY A 220 15.64 -3.49 -11.47
N MET A 221 14.62 -2.70 -11.15
CA MET A 221 13.22 -3.16 -11.12
C MET A 221 12.74 -3.56 -12.51
N LEU A 222 12.96 -2.71 -13.53
CA LEU A 222 12.60 -2.97 -14.92
C LEU A 222 13.28 -4.22 -15.47
N LYS A 223 14.57 -4.40 -15.19
CA LYS A 223 15.32 -5.59 -15.60
C LYS A 223 14.71 -6.87 -15.04
N ARG A 224 14.42 -6.89 -13.72
CA ARG A 224 13.79 -8.06 -13.08
C ARG A 224 12.38 -8.31 -13.62
N LEU A 225 11.62 -7.24 -13.89
CA LEU A 225 10.32 -7.36 -14.56
C LEU A 225 10.48 -8.04 -15.90
N ASP A 226 11.34 -7.52 -16.76
CA ASP A 226 11.57 -8.04 -18.12
C ASP A 226 11.99 -9.52 -18.10
N GLU A 227 12.90 -9.87 -17.20
CA GLU A 227 13.34 -11.26 -16.99
C GLU A 227 12.21 -12.18 -16.51
N SER A 228 11.18 -11.65 -15.88
CA SER A 228 10.06 -12.43 -15.30
C SER A 228 8.82 -12.46 -16.18
N LEU A 229 8.77 -11.70 -17.29
CA LEU A 229 7.60 -11.65 -18.17
C LEU A 229 7.37 -12.99 -18.90
N PRO A 230 6.08 -13.37 -19.11
CA PRO A 230 5.68 -14.58 -19.82
C PRO A 230 5.76 -14.38 -21.35
N LEU A 231 6.92 -13.92 -21.84
CA LEU A 231 7.21 -13.64 -23.24
C LEU A 231 8.49 -14.40 -23.68
N ALA A 232 8.55 -14.78 -24.95
CA ALA A 232 9.65 -15.60 -25.47
C ALA A 232 10.99 -14.86 -25.52
N ASP A 233 10.94 -13.55 -25.80
CA ASP A 233 12.12 -12.70 -25.91
C ASP A 233 12.09 -11.60 -24.80
N LEU A 234 13.27 -11.06 -24.48
CA LEU A 234 13.38 -9.88 -23.63
C LEU A 234 12.87 -8.64 -24.40
N SER A 235 12.20 -7.75 -23.68
CA SER A 235 11.65 -6.52 -24.25
C SER A 235 12.60 -5.33 -24.15
N GLY A 236 13.72 -5.46 -23.41
CA GLY A 236 14.68 -4.38 -23.20
C GLY A 236 14.16 -3.28 -22.27
N LEU A 237 13.25 -3.60 -21.32
CA LEU A 237 12.58 -2.59 -20.48
C LEU A 237 13.55 -1.71 -19.69
N ALA A 238 14.75 -2.23 -19.38
CA ALA A 238 15.77 -1.51 -18.63
C ALA A 238 16.76 -0.72 -19.53
N GLU A 239 16.59 -0.75 -20.85
CA GLU A 239 17.40 0.07 -21.75
C GLU A 239 17.21 1.55 -21.44
N PRO A 240 18.27 2.37 -21.46
CA PRO A 240 18.21 3.75 -20.91
C PRO A 240 17.08 4.59 -21.47
N GLU A 241 16.84 4.54 -22.77
CA GLU A 241 15.77 5.29 -23.41
C GLU A 241 14.39 4.79 -22.98
N LEU A 242 14.15 3.49 -23.02
CA LEU A 242 12.87 2.90 -22.66
C LEU A 242 12.60 3.05 -21.16
N ALA A 243 13.61 2.90 -20.31
CA ALA A 243 13.50 3.16 -18.87
C ALA A 243 13.13 4.62 -18.57
N GLY A 244 13.70 5.58 -19.30
CA GLY A 244 13.33 6.98 -19.20
C GLY A 244 11.87 7.23 -19.57
N ARG A 245 11.37 6.61 -20.65
CA ARG A 245 9.96 6.67 -21.07
C ARG A 245 9.02 6.07 -20.02
N PHE A 246 9.38 4.92 -19.44
CA PHE A 246 8.63 4.34 -18.31
C PHE A 246 8.59 5.28 -17.12
N TYR A 247 9.74 5.91 -16.79
CA TYR A 247 9.76 6.82 -15.64
C TYR A 247 8.87 8.05 -15.86
N LEU A 248 8.89 8.65 -17.04
CA LEU A 248 7.95 9.74 -17.40
C LEU A 248 6.50 9.27 -17.26
N ALA A 249 6.18 8.10 -17.81
CA ALA A 249 4.82 7.58 -17.82
C ALA A 249 4.28 7.24 -16.42
N CYS A 250 5.12 6.74 -15.50
CA CYS A 250 4.67 6.31 -14.18
C CYS A 250 5.05 7.24 -13.03
N ARG A 251 5.90 8.26 -13.26
CA ARG A 251 6.46 9.15 -12.22
C ARG A 251 7.01 8.41 -11.00
N GLY A 252 7.56 7.23 -11.25
CA GLY A 252 8.10 6.36 -10.20
C GLY A 252 7.07 5.61 -9.37
N VAL A 253 5.77 5.69 -9.67
CA VAL A 253 4.71 4.93 -8.97
C VAL A 253 4.73 3.48 -9.42
N PRO A 254 4.97 2.50 -8.52
CA PRO A 254 5.00 1.07 -8.86
C PRO A 254 3.72 0.56 -9.51
N ASP A 255 2.56 1.02 -9.07
CA ASP A 255 1.26 0.59 -9.60
C ASP A 255 1.08 1.00 -11.07
N TYR A 256 1.44 2.23 -11.44
CA TYR A 256 1.41 2.68 -12.82
C TYR A 256 2.41 1.93 -13.70
N LEU A 257 3.62 1.65 -13.17
CA LEU A 257 4.60 0.83 -13.85
C LEU A 257 4.06 -0.57 -14.13
N MET A 258 3.48 -1.22 -13.12
CA MET A 258 2.90 -2.56 -13.28
C MET A 258 1.70 -2.58 -14.24
N THR A 259 0.88 -1.53 -14.25
CA THR A 259 -0.23 -1.35 -15.18
C THR A 259 0.27 -1.29 -16.62
N LEU A 260 1.32 -0.49 -16.89
CA LEU A 260 1.95 -0.41 -18.22
C LEU A 260 2.53 -1.75 -18.66
N VAL A 261 3.29 -2.40 -17.80
CA VAL A 261 3.95 -3.67 -18.14
C VAL A 261 2.93 -4.79 -18.36
N ARG A 262 1.94 -4.92 -17.48
CA ARG A 262 0.86 -5.91 -17.63
C ARG A 262 0.03 -5.67 -18.88
N GLY A 263 -0.34 -4.42 -19.14
CA GLY A 263 -1.02 -4.04 -20.36
C GLY A 263 -0.19 -4.31 -21.61
N GLY A 264 1.11 -3.98 -21.59
CA GLY A 264 2.04 -4.28 -22.67
C GLY A 264 2.17 -5.78 -22.97
N VAL A 265 2.14 -6.62 -21.93
CA VAL A 265 2.10 -8.09 -22.12
C VAL A 265 0.80 -8.53 -22.81
N VAL A 266 -0.35 -7.97 -22.42
CA VAL A 266 -1.64 -8.29 -23.05
C VAL A 266 -1.63 -7.90 -24.53
N GLU A 267 -1.16 -6.68 -24.86
CA GLU A 267 -1.04 -6.21 -26.26
C GLU A 267 -0.08 -7.10 -27.08
N ALA A 268 1.09 -7.39 -26.53
CA ALA A 268 2.09 -8.24 -27.19
C ALA A 268 1.54 -9.66 -27.46
N ILE A 269 0.85 -10.26 -26.50
CA ILE A 269 0.21 -11.57 -26.68
C ILE A 269 -0.89 -11.50 -27.73
N GLY A 270 -1.73 -10.44 -27.69
CA GLY A 270 -2.83 -10.24 -28.63
C GLY A 270 -2.40 -10.18 -30.10
N ARG A 271 -1.24 -9.55 -30.37
CA ARG A 271 -0.64 -9.52 -31.72
C ARG A 271 0.29 -10.71 -32.03
N GLN A 272 0.32 -11.72 -31.17
CA GLN A 272 1.23 -12.87 -31.27
C GLN A 272 2.73 -12.49 -31.25
N GLY A 273 3.06 -11.38 -30.60
CA GLY A 273 4.42 -10.89 -30.44
C GLY A 273 5.22 -11.70 -29.41
N LYS A 274 6.52 -11.66 -29.55
CA LYS A 274 7.47 -12.35 -28.66
C LYS A 274 7.97 -11.47 -27.51
N ARG A 275 7.82 -10.15 -27.62
CA ARG A 275 8.24 -9.12 -26.66
C ARG A 275 7.27 -7.93 -26.67
N ILE A 276 7.35 -7.08 -25.67
CA ILE A 276 6.65 -5.79 -25.65
C ILE A 276 7.36 -4.82 -26.60
N GLU A 277 6.61 -4.07 -27.38
CA GLU A 277 7.11 -3.01 -28.26
C GLU A 277 6.59 -1.64 -27.82
N LEU A 278 7.23 -0.55 -28.28
CA LEU A 278 6.81 0.82 -27.98
C LEU A 278 5.34 1.08 -28.31
N ALA A 279 4.88 0.55 -29.47
CA ALA A 279 3.48 0.70 -29.89
C ALA A 279 2.50 0.04 -28.93
N ASP A 280 2.87 -1.07 -28.27
CA ASP A 280 2.05 -1.72 -27.25
C ASP A 280 1.89 -0.80 -26.04
N LEU A 281 3.01 -0.23 -25.57
CA LEU A 281 3.03 0.67 -24.42
C LEU A 281 2.30 1.99 -24.71
N ALA A 282 2.44 2.52 -25.92
CA ALA A 282 1.73 3.73 -26.35
C ALA A 282 0.21 3.55 -26.25
N ARG A 283 -0.32 2.42 -26.77
CA ARG A 283 -1.75 2.10 -26.68
C ARG A 283 -2.23 1.94 -25.23
N VAL A 284 -1.44 1.26 -24.40
CA VAL A 284 -1.77 1.07 -22.97
C VAL A 284 -1.79 2.40 -22.24
N TYR A 285 -0.80 3.26 -22.49
CA TYR A 285 -0.73 4.58 -21.84
C TYR A 285 -1.97 5.42 -22.17
N GLU A 286 -2.35 5.55 -23.43
CA GLU A 286 -3.51 6.32 -23.87
C GLU A 286 -4.81 5.76 -23.29
N ARG A 287 -4.97 4.44 -23.29
CA ARG A 287 -6.20 3.81 -22.82
C ARG A 287 -6.39 3.90 -21.30
N ILE A 288 -5.31 3.81 -20.53
CA ILE A 288 -5.40 3.62 -19.07
C ILE A 288 -4.84 4.80 -18.29
N LEU A 289 -3.64 5.28 -18.62
CA LEU A 289 -2.91 6.24 -17.79
C LEU A 289 -3.13 7.70 -18.21
N ALA A 290 -3.35 7.99 -19.47
CA ALA A 290 -3.57 9.37 -19.94
C ALA A 290 -4.78 10.05 -19.25
N GLN A 291 -5.74 9.25 -18.77
CA GLN A 291 -6.91 9.74 -18.05
C GLN A 291 -6.67 9.98 -16.56
N GLN A 292 -5.53 9.55 -16.03
CA GLN A 292 -5.20 9.79 -14.63
C GLN A 292 -4.85 11.28 -14.42
N ARG A 293 -5.54 11.94 -13.47
CA ARG A 293 -5.39 13.38 -13.20
C ARG A 293 -3.93 13.83 -13.02
N ALA A 294 -3.11 12.98 -12.40
CA ALA A 294 -1.69 13.25 -12.20
C ALA A 294 -0.84 13.22 -13.48
N LEU A 295 -1.36 12.66 -14.58
CA LEU A 295 -0.66 12.44 -15.85
C LEU A 295 -1.35 13.11 -17.04
N ALA A 296 -2.53 13.70 -16.85
CA ALA A 296 -3.40 14.23 -17.91
C ALA A 296 -2.78 15.36 -18.78
N GLU A 297 -1.75 16.03 -18.27
CA GLU A 297 -1.06 17.12 -18.98
C GLU A 297 0.18 16.64 -19.75
N GLN A 298 0.49 15.36 -19.74
CA GLN A 298 1.67 14.79 -20.41
C GLN A 298 1.30 14.21 -21.79
N SER A 299 2.07 14.58 -22.80
CA SER A 299 2.07 13.84 -24.07
C SER A 299 2.49 12.38 -23.81
N ASN A 300 2.03 11.45 -24.67
CA ASN A 300 2.35 10.04 -24.53
C ASN A 300 3.87 9.81 -24.62
N PRO A 301 4.53 9.36 -23.55
CA PRO A 301 6.00 9.22 -23.53
C PRO A 301 6.53 8.12 -24.46
N PHE A 302 5.65 7.27 -24.99
CA PHE A 302 6.02 6.16 -25.87
C PHE A 302 5.88 6.53 -27.36
N ILE A 303 5.54 7.77 -27.67
CA ILE A 303 5.45 8.29 -29.05
C ILE A 303 6.53 9.35 -29.26
N GLY A 304 7.14 9.36 -30.45
CA GLY A 304 8.14 10.35 -30.81
C GLY A 304 9.48 10.20 -30.10
N VAL A 305 10.22 11.29 -29.99
CA VAL A 305 11.53 11.35 -29.33
C VAL A 305 11.35 11.52 -27.83
N LEU A 306 12.18 10.85 -27.02
CA LEU A 306 12.17 11.01 -25.56
C LEU A 306 12.51 12.46 -25.20
N ASP A 307 11.61 13.11 -24.46
CA ASP A 307 11.86 14.45 -23.91
C ASP A 307 12.80 14.35 -22.68
N GLN A 308 14.10 14.52 -22.96
CA GLN A 308 15.13 14.49 -21.92
C GLN A 308 14.95 15.63 -20.91
N THR A 309 14.48 16.79 -21.36
CA THR A 309 14.25 17.96 -20.48
C THR A 309 13.11 17.67 -19.49
N ALA A 310 12.02 17.06 -19.95
CA ALA A 310 10.92 16.63 -19.08
C ALA A 310 11.42 15.56 -18.10
N LEU A 311 12.24 14.61 -18.55
CA LEU A 311 12.79 13.55 -17.70
C LEU A 311 13.66 14.09 -16.56
N ASP A 312 14.46 15.12 -16.83
CA ASP A 312 15.32 15.75 -15.82
C ASP A 312 14.54 16.59 -14.79
N ARG A 313 13.39 17.13 -15.20
CA ARG A 313 12.53 17.97 -14.35
C ARG A 313 11.49 17.19 -13.56
N VAL A 314 11.07 16.01 -14.02
CA VAL A 314 9.99 15.26 -13.41
C VAL A 314 10.34 14.84 -11.98
N GLN A 315 9.41 15.09 -11.05
CA GLN A 315 9.54 14.67 -9.66
C GLN A 315 8.77 13.35 -9.44
N PRO A 316 9.21 12.52 -8.47
CA PRO A 316 8.41 11.40 -8.00
C PRO A 316 7.02 11.88 -7.55
N ALA A 317 5.99 11.08 -7.80
CA ALA A 317 4.61 11.48 -7.55
C ALA A 317 4.32 11.79 -6.07
N ASP A 318 4.96 11.07 -5.15
CA ASP A 318 4.83 11.27 -3.69
C ASP A 318 5.44 12.61 -3.22
N GLN A 319 6.51 13.08 -3.87
CA GLN A 319 7.11 14.39 -3.58
C GLN A 319 6.30 15.54 -4.18
N ALA A 320 5.74 15.35 -5.37
CA ALA A 320 4.87 16.35 -6.00
C ALA A 320 3.58 16.55 -5.18
N ALA A 321 2.99 15.48 -4.67
CA ALA A 321 1.82 15.55 -3.80
C ALA A 321 2.12 16.28 -2.46
N SER A 322 3.28 16.03 -1.86
CA SER A 322 3.71 16.70 -0.63
C SER A 322 3.97 18.21 -0.82
N ALA A 323 4.42 18.59 -1.99
CA ALA A 323 4.63 20.01 -2.33
C ALA A 323 3.32 20.78 -2.56
N GLY A 324 2.27 20.08 -3.02
CA GLY A 324 0.92 20.64 -3.22
C GLY A 324 0.06 20.64 -1.94
N ILE A 325 0.33 19.75 -1.00
CA ILE A 325 -0.24 19.76 0.35
C ILE A 325 0.69 20.62 1.21
N GLY A 326 0.62 21.94 1.01
CA GLY A 326 1.07 22.88 2.01
C GLY A 326 0.23 22.65 3.27
N LEU A 327 0.66 21.73 4.11
CA LEU A 327 0.35 21.72 5.53
C LEU A 327 1.07 22.93 6.14
N SER A 328 0.62 24.14 5.74
CA SER A 328 0.77 25.29 6.59
C SER A 328 0.18 24.86 7.94
N PRO A 329 0.94 24.89 9.05
CA PRO A 329 0.32 24.79 10.34
C PRO A 329 -0.70 25.91 10.35
N ARG A 330 -1.99 25.58 10.19
CA ARG A 330 -3.05 26.56 10.36
C ARG A 330 -2.75 27.18 11.70
N ALA A 331 -2.36 28.45 11.65
CA ALA A 331 -2.16 29.28 12.80
C ALA A 331 -3.22 28.90 13.81
N ALA A 332 -2.78 28.46 14.99
CA ALA A 332 -3.66 28.01 16.04
C ALA A 332 -4.83 29.01 16.07
N ARG A 333 -6.03 28.56 15.72
CA ARG A 333 -7.22 29.38 15.83
C ARG A 333 -7.18 29.86 17.25
N ARG A 334 -6.91 31.17 17.45
CA ARG A 334 -7.06 31.84 18.73
C ARG A 334 -8.38 31.31 19.29
N LYS A 335 -8.32 30.63 20.44
CA LYS A 335 -9.51 30.26 21.19
C LYS A 335 -10.40 31.50 21.20
N PRO A 336 -11.67 31.41 20.81
CA PRO A 336 -12.56 32.55 20.95
C PRO A 336 -12.45 32.99 22.42
N ARG A 337 -12.16 34.28 22.61
CA ARG A 337 -12.16 34.87 23.94
C ARG A 337 -13.48 34.53 24.59
N PRO A 338 -13.50 33.98 25.82
CA PRO A 338 -14.76 33.71 26.51
C PRO A 338 -15.54 35.00 26.54
N ALA A 339 -16.79 34.97 26.04
CA ALA A 339 -17.68 36.10 26.05
C ALA A 339 -17.81 36.60 27.50
N THR A 340 -17.51 37.87 27.74
CA THR A 340 -17.68 38.51 29.03
C THR A 340 -19.13 38.98 29.17
N ALA A 341 -19.63 39.15 30.38
CA ALA A 341 -20.99 39.64 30.66
C ALA A 341 -21.31 40.94 29.90
N ALA A 342 -20.30 41.76 29.57
CA ALA A 342 -20.43 42.98 28.77
C ALA A 342 -20.83 42.69 27.30
N ASP A 343 -20.49 41.53 26.77
CA ASP A 343 -20.83 41.16 25.37
C ASP A 343 -22.30 40.79 25.21
N TYR A 344 -23.01 40.48 26.35
CA TYR A 344 -24.42 40.17 26.35
C TYR A 344 -25.31 41.34 26.74
N LEU A 345 -24.76 42.43 27.31
CA LEU A 345 -25.50 43.60 27.77
C LEU A 345 -25.51 44.79 26.82
N GLY A 346 -24.77 44.72 25.69
CA GLY A 346 -24.61 45.79 24.70
C GLY A 346 -25.60 45.71 23.54
N GLY A 347 -26.88 45.51 23.77
CA GLY A 347 -27.86 45.45 22.69
C GLY A 347 -29.19 46.11 23.05
N ARG A 348 -29.18 47.48 23.09
CA ARG A 348 -30.35 48.34 22.82
C ARG A 348 -29.93 49.83 22.86
N LYS A 349 -29.72 50.43 21.74
CA LYS A 349 -30.25 51.74 21.39
C LYS A 349 -30.47 51.78 19.87
#